data_18c14261ddb606f607f5421e7be28b65
#
_entry.id   18c14261ddb606f607f5421e7be28b65
#
_cell.length_a   1.000
_cell.length_b   1.000
_cell.length_c   1.000
_cell.angle_alpha   90.00
_cell.angle_beta   90.00
_cell.angle_gamma   90.00
#
_symmetry.space_group_name_H-M   'P 1'
#
loop_
_entity.id
_entity.type
_entity.pdbx_description
1 polymer ?
#
loop_
_entity_poly.entity_id
_entity_poly.type
_entity_poly.pdbx_seq_one_letter_code
_entity_poly.pdbx_strand_id
1 'polypeptide(L)'
;IVTTKSGMNLDKPIINFRMEAQMSQPTSTPKFVDGATYMELFNEAVNNDNSGDVLYSQDRIDGTRAGLNPYIYPNVNWYDELFKDASYSEKFNFNIRGGGKRVDYFSSISVNHESGMLKNRSKDFFSYNNNIEIMRYNFQNNINAKLSNSSKLSLRLNVQLRDMTTPNQGVGAIFNNAMNTSPVEFPVYFPDDGETPYIKW
;
A
#
# COMPACT_ATOMS: atom_id res chain seq x y z
N ILE A 1 -25.12 -25.26 -7.82
CA ILE A 1 -24.41 -25.58 -9.07
C ILE A 1 -24.06 -24.25 -9.70
N VAL A 2 -22.77 -23.96 -9.88
CA VAL A 2 -22.30 -22.75 -10.57
C VAL A 2 -22.04 -23.11 -12.03
N THR A 3 -22.75 -22.45 -12.96
CA THR A 3 -22.54 -22.62 -14.39
C THR A 3 -21.68 -21.46 -14.91
N THR A 4 -20.53 -21.75 -15.51
CA THR A 4 -19.66 -20.74 -16.12
C THR A 4 -20.15 -20.38 -17.52
N LYS A 5 -19.85 -19.15 -17.97
CA LYS A 5 -20.15 -18.73 -19.33
C LYS A 5 -19.43 -19.61 -20.35
N SER A 6 -20.14 -20.11 -21.34
CA SER A 6 -19.58 -20.89 -22.45
C SER A 6 -19.68 -20.13 -23.76
N GLY A 7 -18.89 -20.54 -24.76
CA GLY A 7 -18.95 -20.00 -26.12
C GLY A 7 -19.80 -20.80 -27.09
N MET A 8 -20.57 -21.80 -26.59
CA MET A 8 -21.31 -22.73 -27.44
C MET A 8 -22.38 -22.02 -28.28
N ASN A 9 -22.47 -22.37 -29.56
CA ASN A 9 -23.47 -21.88 -30.52
C ASN A 9 -23.52 -20.34 -30.66
N LEU A 10 -22.38 -19.68 -30.63
CA LEU A 10 -22.27 -18.26 -30.93
C LEU A 10 -21.97 -18.05 -32.41
N ASP A 11 -22.75 -17.21 -33.10
CA ASP A 11 -22.53 -16.86 -34.53
C ASP A 11 -21.21 -16.09 -34.72
N LYS A 12 -20.82 -15.31 -33.73
CA LYS A 12 -19.56 -14.54 -33.70
C LYS A 12 -18.92 -14.59 -32.30
N PRO A 13 -17.58 -14.51 -32.23
CA PRO A 13 -16.93 -14.36 -30.94
C PRO A 13 -17.38 -13.09 -30.22
N ILE A 14 -17.58 -13.21 -28.90
CA ILE A 14 -17.88 -12.08 -28.02
C ILE A 14 -16.61 -11.71 -27.30
N ILE A 15 -16.21 -10.47 -27.45
CA ILE A 15 -15.05 -9.86 -26.81
C ILE A 15 -15.56 -8.88 -25.77
N ASN A 16 -15.01 -8.95 -24.55
CA ASN A 16 -15.28 -7.98 -23.49
C ASN A 16 -13.94 -7.45 -22.96
N PHE A 17 -13.90 -6.15 -22.78
CA PHE A 17 -12.84 -5.45 -22.08
C PHE A 17 -13.46 -4.68 -20.93
N ARG A 18 -12.83 -4.75 -19.76
CA ARG A 18 -13.24 -4.01 -18.56
C ARG A 18 -12.01 -3.44 -17.89
N MET A 19 -12.07 -2.17 -17.56
CA MET A 19 -11.09 -1.45 -16.77
C MET A 19 -11.79 -0.88 -15.54
N GLU A 20 -11.19 -1.04 -14.39
CA GLU A 20 -11.66 -0.50 -13.12
C GLU A 20 -10.49 0.22 -12.46
N ALA A 21 -10.75 1.43 -11.96
CA ALA A 21 -9.84 2.16 -11.09
C ALA A 21 -10.56 2.42 -9.77
N GLN A 22 -9.88 2.21 -8.66
CA GLN A 22 -10.41 2.40 -7.32
C GLN A 22 -9.44 3.23 -6.50
N MET A 23 -9.98 4.19 -5.77
CA MET A 23 -9.27 4.95 -4.74
C MET A 23 -9.81 4.52 -3.37
N SER A 24 -8.92 4.25 -2.43
CA SER A 24 -9.26 3.89 -1.05
C SER A 24 -8.63 4.89 -0.11
N GLN A 25 -9.42 5.38 0.84
CA GLN A 25 -8.98 6.32 1.88
C GLN A 25 -9.36 5.78 3.25
N PRO A 26 -8.57 6.06 4.31
CA PRO A 26 -8.98 5.77 5.67
C PRO A 26 -10.26 6.52 6.02
N THR A 27 -11.17 5.88 6.70
CA THR A 27 -12.40 6.51 7.20
C THR A 27 -12.12 7.45 8.37
N SER A 28 -11.00 7.24 9.07
CA SER A 28 -10.50 8.07 10.15
C SER A 28 -8.98 7.90 10.24
N THR A 29 -8.30 8.98 10.56
CA THR A 29 -6.86 9.00 10.83
C THR A 29 -6.61 9.43 12.27
N PRO A 30 -5.53 8.96 12.92
CA PRO A 30 -5.11 9.46 14.22
C PRO A 30 -4.84 10.97 14.15
N LYS A 31 -5.19 11.66 15.22
CA LYS A 31 -4.85 13.08 15.39
C LYS A 31 -3.83 13.20 16.49
N PHE A 32 -2.72 13.83 16.18
CA PHE A 32 -1.64 14.07 17.12
C PHE A 32 -1.63 15.53 17.54
N VAL A 33 -1.13 15.77 18.74
CA VAL A 33 -0.74 17.11 19.16
C VAL A 33 0.60 17.47 18.55
N ASP A 34 0.87 18.76 18.40
CA ASP A 34 2.19 19.23 17.96
C ASP A 34 3.26 18.98 19.02
N GLY A 35 4.53 19.07 18.60
CA GLY A 35 5.66 18.78 19.50
C GLY A 35 5.74 19.67 20.72
N ALA A 36 5.34 20.94 20.64
CA ALA A 36 5.35 21.83 21.79
C ALA A 36 4.30 21.40 22.83
N THR A 37 3.07 21.14 22.38
CA THR A 37 1.99 20.64 23.24
C THR A 37 2.34 19.27 23.83
N TYR A 38 2.98 18.38 23.01
CA TYR A 38 3.46 17.08 23.52
C TYR A 38 4.42 17.25 24.68
N MET A 39 5.41 18.15 24.57
CA MET A 39 6.38 18.40 25.64
C MET A 39 5.75 19.00 26.90
N GLU A 40 4.78 19.89 26.74
CA GLU A 40 4.02 20.46 27.86
C GLU A 40 3.24 19.40 28.62
N LEU A 41 2.47 18.56 27.90
CA LEU A 41 1.71 17.48 28.50
C LEU A 41 2.61 16.42 29.15
N PHE A 42 3.76 16.14 28.54
CA PHE A 42 4.73 15.22 29.13
C PHE A 42 5.30 15.77 30.45
N ASN A 43 5.72 17.03 30.47
CA ASN A 43 6.20 17.69 31.70
C ASN A 43 5.11 17.73 32.77
N GLU A 44 3.85 17.99 32.39
CA GLU A 44 2.73 17.96 33.32
C GLU A 44 2.53 16.57 33.93
N ALA A 45 2.60 15.50 33.11
CA ALA A 45 2.49 14.13 33.59
C ALA A 45 3.61 13.77 34.57
N VAL A 46 4.87 14.16 34.28
CA VAL A 46 6.02 13.95 35.14
C VAL A 46 5.87 14.68 36.49
N ASN A 47 5.40 15.92 36.46
CA ASN A 47 5.14 16.69 37.67
C ASN A 47 4.04 16.06 38.54
N ASN A 48 2.98 15.54 37.93
CA ASN A 48 1.88 14.88 38.63
C ASN A 48 2.32 13.57 39.33
N ASP A 49 3.32 12.91 38.75
CA ASP A 49 3.87 11.64 39.28
C ASP A 49 4.91 11.85 40.38
N ASN A 50 5.14 13.10 40.84
CA ASN A 50 6.13 13.51 41.84
C ASN A 50 7.58 13.08 41.56
N SER A 51 7.91 12.79 40.32
CA SER A 51 9.27 12.40 39.91
C SER A 51 10.26 13.58 39.83
N GLY A 52 9.76 14.82 39.90
CA GLY A 52 10.54 16.03 40.19
C GLY A 52 11.41 16.62 39.09
N ASP A 53 11.69 15.86 38.03
CA ASP A 53 12.55 16.32 36.96
C ASP A 53 11.75 16.62 35.68
N VAL A 54 11.74 17.88 35.29
CA VAL A 54 11.16 18.33 34.02
C VAL A 54 12.08 17.89 32.88
N LEU A 55 11.58 17.02 31.99
CA LEU A 55 12.38 16.49 30.88
C LEU A 55 12.66 17.53 29.79
N TYR A 56 11.68 18.39 29.50
CA TYR A 56 11.77 19.38 28.44
C TYR A 56 11.85 20.80 29.00
N SER A 57 12.93 21.54 28.64
CA SER A 57 13.09 22.93 29.05
C SER A 57 12.11 23.86 28.31
N GLN A 58 11.80 25.02 28.92
CA GLN A 58 10.93 26.03 28.32
C GLN A 58 11.50 26.54 26.98
N ASP A 59 12.82 26.74 26.89
CA ASP A 59 13.49 27.16 25.66
C ASP A 59 13.28 26.16 24.52
N ARG A 60 13.27 24.85 24.81
CA ARG A 60 13.00 23.82 23.81
C ARG A 60 11.55 23.84 23.34
N ILE A 61 10.62 24.00 24.28
CA ILE A 61 9.19 24.12 23.96
C ILE A 61 8.93 25.35 23.08
N ASP A 62 9.47 26.50 23.48
CA ASP A 62 9.29 27.76 22.76
C ASP A 62 9.96 27.74 21.37
N GLY A 63 11.15 27.16 21.28
CA GLY A 63 11.86 26.99 19.99
C GLY A 63 11.09 26.09 19.02
N THR A 64 10.51 24.98 19.51
CA THR A 64 9.66 24.09 18.73
C THR A 64 8.36 24.77 18.30
N ARG A 65 7.72 25.52 19.21
CA ARG A 65 6.50 26.29 18.92
C ARG A 65 6.73 27.40 17.90
N ALA A 66 7.88 28.05 17.96
CA ALA A 66 8.28 29.09 17.03
C ALA A 66 8.72 28.53 15.65
N GLY A 67 8.81 27.20 15.49
CA GLY A 67 9.27 26.57 14.25
C GLY A 67 10.71 26.91 13.89
N LEU A 68 11.58 27.02 14.90
CA LEU A 68 13.02 27.28 14.67
C LEU A 68 13.66 26.08 13.96
N ASN A 69 14.99 26.10 13.82
CA ASN A 69 15.73 25.08 13.08
C ASN A 69 15.23 23.66 13.39
N PRO A 70 14.60 22.93 12.43
CA PRO A 70 13.96 21.63 12.68
C PRO A 70 14.93 20.51 13.05
N TYR A 71 16.24 20.72 12.85
CA TYR A 71 17.26 19.76 13.27
C TYR A 71 17.58 19.87 14.77
N ILE A 72 17.29 21.02 15.37
CA ILE A 72 17.49 21.28 16.81
C ILE A 72 16.15 21.19 17.55
N TYR A 73 15.08 21.66 16.90
CA TYR A 73 13.72 21.72 17.43
C TYR A 73 12.77 20.91 16.54
N PRO A 74 12.95 19.59 16.47
CA PRO A 74 12.09 18.75 15.63
C PRO A 74 10.63 18.78 16.09
N ASN A 75 9.71 18.73 15.12
CA ASN A 75 8.28 18.65 15.32
C ASN A 75 7.69 17.80 14.21
N VAL A 76 7.74 16.49 14.39
CA VAL A 76 7.46 15.51 13.35
C VAL A 76 6.14 14.81 13.60
N ASN A 77 5.22 14.90 12.66
CA ASN A 77 4.06 14.01 12.64
C ASN A 77 4.44 12.71 11.88
N TRP A 78 4.83 11.69 12.61
CA TRP A 78 5.27 10.42 12.03
C TRP A 78 4.22 9.71 11.20
N TYR A 79 2.94 9.89 11.52
CA TYR A 79 1.87 9.33 10.71
C TYR A 79 1.84 10.00 9.32
N ASP A 80 1.85 11.32 9.28
CA ASP A 80 1.85 12.07 8.03
C ASP A 80 3.13 11.86 7.23
N GLU A 81 4.25 11.60 7.90
CA GLU A 81 5.52 11.28 7.23
C GLU A 81 5.50 9.91 6.55
N LEU A 82 4.84 8.92 7.13
CA LEU A 82 4.90 7.54 6.69
C LEU A 82 3.72 7.10 5.84
N PHE A 83 2.55 7.72 6.01
CA PHE A 83 1.32 7.27 5.35
C PHE A 83 0.80 8.29 4.33
N LYS A 84 0.19 7.77 3.27
CA LYS A 84 -0.52 8.54 2.25
C LYS A 84 -1.96 8.77 2.68
N ASP A 85 -2.60 9.80 2.12
CA ASP A 85 -4.03 10.06 2.31
C ASP A 85 -4.91 9.07 1.54
N ALA A 86 -4.38 8.51 0.45
CA ALA A 86 -5.10 7.56 -0.39
C ALA A 86 -4.17 6.51 -1.02
N SER A 87 -4.72 5.35 -1.29
CA SER A 87 -4.13 4.32 -2.14
C SER A 87 -4.97 4.09 -3.38
N TYR A 88 -4.34 3.58 -4.44
CA TYR A 88 -4.98 3.34 -5.73
C TYR A 88 -4.84 1.89 -6.12
N SER A 89 -5.87 1.37 -6.74
CA SER A 89 -5.84 0.05 -7.37
C SER A 89 -6.49 0.08 -8.73
N GLU A 90 -5.96 -0.72 -9.63
CA GLU A 90 -6.35 -0.79 -11.02
C GLU A 90 -6.54 -2.24 -11.43
N LYS A 91 -7.61 -2.50 -12.16
CA LYS A 91 -7.92 -3.83 -12.65
C LYS A 91 -8.29 -3.79 -14.12
N PHE A 92 -7.58 -4.59 -14.88
CA PHE A 92 -7.86 -4.82 -16.29
C PHE A 92 -8.36 -6.25 -16.48
N ASN A 93 -9.42 -6.41 -17.21
CA ASN A 93 -9.93 -7.71 -17.61
C ASN A 93 -10.26 -7.71 -19.09
N PHE A 94 -9.67 -8.65 -19.80
CA PHE A 94 -10.00 -8.96 -21.18
C PHE A 94 -10.48 -10.39 -21.24
N ASN A 95 -11.62 -10.62 -21.90
CA ASN A 95 -12.08 -11.97 -22.17
C ASN A 95 -12.70 -12.11 -23.55
N ILE A 96 -12.52 -13.28 -24.11
CA ILE A 96 -13.08 -13.68 -25.38
C ILE A 96 -13.76 -15.04 -25.22
N ARG A 97 -14.93 -15.19 -25.78
CA ARG A 97 -15.64 -16.46 -25.89
C ARG A 97 -16.21 -16.62 -27.29
N GLY A 98 -16.18 -17.83 -27.76
CA GLY A 98 -16.71 -18.17 -29.07
C GLY A 98 -16.81 -19.66 -29.26
N GLY A 99 -17.45 -20.07 -30.31
CA GLY A 99 -17.53 -21.47 -30.66
C GLY A 99 -18.77 -21.83 -31.45
N GLY A 100 -18.65 -22.91 -32.20
CA GLY A 100 -19.70 -23.49 -33.00
C GLY A 100 -20.27 -24.76 -32.36
N LYS A 101 -20.83 -25.64 -33.24
CA LYS A 101 -21.47 -26.89 -32.79
C LYS A 101 -20.48 -27.93 -32.27
N ARG A 102 -19.20 -27.86 -32.65
CA ARG A 102 -18.20 -28.89 -32.26
C ARG A 102 -17.14 -28.38 -31.30
N VAL A 103 -16.81 -27.10 -31.31
CA VAL A 103 -15.78 -26.53 -30.47
C VAL A 103 -16.31 -25.24 -29.87
N ASP A 104 -16.13 -25.07 -28.56
CA ASP A 104 -16.36 -23.83 -27.87
C ASP A 104 -15.16 -23.49 -26.96
N TYR A 105 -14.93 -22.20 -26.79
CA TYR A 105 -13.84 -21.72 -25.98
C TYR A 105 -14.22 -20.48 -25.19
N PHE A 106 -13.54 -20.33 -24.07
CA PHE A 106 -13.50 -19.11 -23.27
C PHE A 106 -12.06 -18.87 -22.83
N SER A 107 -11.55 -17.69 -23.10
CA SER A 107 -10.24 -17.25 -22.63
C SER A 107 -10.38 -15.92 -21.91
N SER A 108 -9.68 -15.76 -20.79
CA SER A 108 -9.67 -14.52 -20.02
C SER A 108 -8.27 -14.25 -19.49
N ILE A 109 -7.87 -12.98 -19.57
CA ILE A 109 -6.66 -12.44 -18.93
C ILE A 109 -7.11 -11.29 -18.04
N SER A 110 -6.65 -11.30 -16.79
CA SER A 110 -6.82 -10.15 -15.91
C SER A 110 -5.50 -9.76 -15.24
N VAL A 111 -5.30 -8.48 -15.10
CA VAL A 111 -4.19 -7.87 -14.37
C VAL A 111 -4.80 -6.98 -13.29
N ASN A 112 -4.36 -7.16 -12.06
CA ASN A 112 -4.79 -6.37 -10.91
C ASN A 112 -3.55 -5.81 -10.22
N HIS A 113 -3.49 -4.49 -10.14
CA HIS A 113 -2.48 -3.73 -9.43
C HIS A 113 -3.09 -3.10 -8.19
N GLU A 114 -2.47 -3.29 -7.04
CA GLU A 114 -2.87 -2.69 -5.76
C GLU A 114 -1.67 -2.03 -5.11
N SER A 115 -1.76 -0.73 -4.82
CA SER A 115 -0.75 -0.01 -4.06
C SER A 115 -1.16 0.16 -2.60
N GLY A 116 -0.18 0.10 -1.70
CA GLY A 116 -0.41 0.35 -0.26
C GLY A 116 -0.41 1.82 0.11
N MET A 117 -0.65 2.06 1.39
CA MET A 117 -0.78 3.39 1.99
C MET A 117 0.56 4.00 2.43
N LEU A 118 1.67 3.25 2.40
CA LEU A 118 2.96 3.79 2.83
C LEU A 118 3.52 4.77 1.79
N LYS A 119 4.11 5.88 2.25
CA LYS A 119 4.90 6.77 1.41
C LYS A 119 6.22 6.10 1.07
N ASN A 120 6.58 6.13 -0.20
CA ASN A 120 7.77 5.45 -0.69
C ASN A 120 8.96 6.41 -0.76
N ARG A 121 9.42 6.86 0.40
CA ARG A 121 10.61 7.73 0.50
C ARG A 121 11.92 6.96 0.36
N SER A 122 11.90 5.62 0.46
CA SER A 122 13.10 4.80 0.30
C SER A 122 13.71 4.91 -1.10
N LYS A 123 12.89 5.17 -2.13
CA LYS A 123 13.39 5.37 -3.50
C LYS A 123 14.28 6.59 -3.67
N ASP A 124 14.18 7.58 -2.77
CA ASP A 124 15.04 8.78 -2.80
C ASP A 124 16.48 8.46 -2.38
N PHE A 125 16.70 7.32 -1.71
CA PHE A 125 17.97 6.94 -1.10
C PHE A 125 18.42 5.52 -1.44
N PHE A 126 17.50 4.62 -1.75
CA PHE A 126 17.76 3.21 -1.99
C PHE A 126 17.11 2.75 -3.30
N SER A 127 17.68 1.74 -3.90
CA SER A 127 17.17 1.15 -5.13
C SER A 127 15.89 0.31 -4.96
N TYR A 128 15.38 0.16 -3.73
CA TYR A 128 14.22 -0.68 -3.43
C TYR A 128 12.99 0.13 -2.99
N ASN A 129 11.82 -0.48 -3.12
CA ASN A 129 10.54 0.09 -2.79
C ASN A 129 10.07 -0.44 -1.42
N ASN A 130 9.80 0.47 -0.46
CA ASN A 130 9.28 0.13 0.87
C ASN A 130 7.76 0.08 0.93
N ASN A 131 7.06 0.45 -0.14
CA ASN A 131 5.61 0.40 -0.15
C ASN A 131 5.12 -1.04 -0.35
N ILE A 132 3.88 -1.29 0.00
CA ILE A 132 3.19 -2.49 -0.43
C ILE A 132 2.76 -2.28 -1.88
N GLU A 133 3.19 -3.17 -2.73
CA GLU A 133 2.75 -3.25 -4.12
C GLU A 133 2.40 -4.70 -4.45
N ILE A 134 1.21 -4.92 -4.99
CA ILE A 134 0.74 -6.25 -5.34
C ILE A 134 0.29 -6.25 -6.79
N MET A 135 0.94 -7.08 -7.60
CA MET A 135 0.52 -7.38 -8.96
C MET A 135 0.00 -8.80 -9.03
N ARG A 136 -1.23 -8.97 -9.53
CA ARG A 136 -1.83 -10.28 -9.77
C ARG A 136 -2.18 -10.43 -11.24
N TYR A 137 -1.68 -11.49 -11.85
CA TYR A 137 -1.97 -11.87 -13.21
C TYR A 137 -2.77 -13.18 -13.18
N ASN A 138 -3.95 -13.17 -13.78
CA ASN A 138 -4.76 -14.36 -13.92
C ASN A 138 -4.98 -14.66 -15.40
N PHE A 139 -4.72 -15.89 -15.77
CA PHE A 139 -5.02 -16.41 -17.09
C PHE A 139 -5.93 -17.62 -16.95
N GLN A 140 -7.06 -17.59 -17.65
CA GLN A 140 -7.99 -18.70 -17.68
C GLN A 140 -8.28 -19.07 -19.15
N ASN A 141 -8.21 -20.35 -19.45
CA ASN A 141 -8.57 -20.86 -20.77
C ASN A 141 -9.38 -22.16 -20.61
N ASN A 142 -10.56 -22.17 -21.18
CA ASN A 142 -11.44 -23.33 -21.24
C ASN A 142 -11.78 -23.63 -22.70
N ILE A 143 -11.48 -24.84 -23.14
CA ILE A 143 -11.80 -25.32 -24.49
C ILE A 143 -12.57 -26.62 -24.33
N ASN A 144 -13.69 -26.73 -25.03
CA ASN A 144 -14.43 -27.97 -25.17
C ASN A 144 -14.51 -28.34 -26.65
N ALA A 145 -14.19 -29.56 -26.96
CA ALA A 145 -14.26 -30.10 -28.32
C ALA A 145 -15.08 -31.41 -28.34
N LYS A 146 -16.11 -31.45 -29.14
CA LYS A 146 -16.86 -32.68 -29.46
C LYS A 146 -16.15 -33.42 -30.58
N LEU A 147 -15.42 -34.49 -30.24
CA LEU A 147 -14.62 -35.26 -31.18
C LEU A 147 -15.47 -36.19 -32.00
N SER A 148 -16.51 -36.79 -31.35
CA SER A 148 -17.50 -37.66 -32.01
C SER A 148 -18.86 -37.49 -31.28
N ASN A 149 -19.87 -38.28 -31.70
CA ASN A 149 -21.17 -38.30 -31.02
C ASN A 149 -21.08 -38.86 -29.58
N SER A 150 -20.04 -39.66 -29.30
CA SER A 150 -19.83 -40.32 -28.00
C SER A 150 -18.63 -39.78 -27.24
N SER A 151 -17.80 -38.88 -27.83
CA SER A 151 -16.56 -38.45 -27.23
C SER A 151 -16.44 -36.93 -27.19
N LYS A 152 -16.12 -36.42 -26.01
CA LYS A 152 -15.85 -34.98 -25.75
C LYS A 152 -14.51 -34.82 -25.08
N LEU A 153 -13.72 -33.87 -25.56
CA LEU A 153 -12.47 -33.40 -24.94
C LEU A 153 -12.73 -32.06 -24.26
N SER A 154 -12.32 -31.91 -23.02
CA SER A 154 -12.37 -30.63 -22.28
C SER A 154 -11.01 -30.33 -21.73
N LEU A 155 -10.44 -29.17 -22.09
CA LEU A 155 -9.21 -28.62 -21.55
C LEU A 155 -9.56 -27.40 -20.70
N ARG A 156 -9.09 -27.39 -19.47
CA ARG A 156 -9.23 -26.26 -18.56
C ARG A 156 -7.89 -25.91 -17.99
N LEU A 157 -7.45 -24.68 -18.23
CA LEU A 157 -6.21 -24.12 -17.72
C LEU A 157 -6.54 -22.86 -16.92
N ASN A 158 -6.02 -22.80 -15.70
CA ASN A 158 -6.09 -21.61 -14.85
C ASN A 158 -4.71 -21.38 -14.25
N VAL A 159 -4.13 -20.22 -14.51
CA VAL A 159 -2.82 -19.82 -14.01
C VAL A 159 -2.98 -18.49 -13.28
N GLN A 160 -2.45 -18.44 -12.07
CA GLN A 160 -2.38 -17.22 -11.28
C GLN A 160 -0.92 -16.98 -10.87
N LEU A 161 -0.43 -15.80 -11.23
CA LEU A 161 0.87 -15.29 -10.76
C LEU A 161 0.60 -14.11 -9.84
N ARG A 162 1.32 -14.05 -8.74
CA ARG A 162 1.28 -12.94 -7.79
C ARG A 162 2.71 -12.48 -7.53
N ASP A 163 2.96 -11.22 -7.82
CA ASP A 163 4.16 -10.51 -7.43
C ASP A 163 3.80 -9.54 -6.30
N MET A 164 4.56 -9.55 -5.21
CA MET A 164 4.24 -8.75 -4.03
C MET A 164 5.51 -8.20 -3.41
N THR A 165 5.57 -6.88 -3.33
CA THR A 165 6.58 -6.16 -2.56
C THR A 165 5.95 -5.71 -1.23
N THR A 166 6.68 -5.91 -0.15
CA THR A 166 6.27 -5.47 1.19
C THR A 166 7.47 -4.93 1.95
N PRO A 167 7.28 -4.00 2.90
CA PRO A 167 8.36 -3.60 3.79
C PRO A 167 8.84 -4.78 4.62
N ASN A 168 10.12 -4.77 4.98
CA ASN A 168 10.74 -5.82 5.79
C ASN A 168 10.07 -5.97 7.17
N GLN A 169 9.71 -4.85 7.80
CA GLN A 169 8.84 -4.85 8.96
C GLN A 169 7.38 -4.87 8.50
N GLY A 170 6.55 -5.68 9.13
CA GLY A 170 5.13 -5.72 8.83
C GLY A 170 4.47 -4.34 9.01
N VAL A 171 3.47 -4.01 8.20
CA VAL A 171 2.77 -2.71 8.24
C VAL A 171 2.25 -2.36 9.63
N GLY A 172 1.80 -3.37 10.40
CA GLY A 172 1.36 -3.18 11.79
C GLY A 172 2.49 -2.66 12.70
N ALA A 173 3.73 -3.12 12.50
CA ALA A 173 4.87 -2.63 13.26
C ALA A 173 5.22 -1.19 12.87
N ILE A 174 5.19 -0.86 11.58
CA ILE A 174 5.41 0.52 11.10
C ILE A 174 4.34 1.46 11.67
N PHE A 175 3.08 1.04 11.65
CA PHE A 175 1.99 1.81 12.23
C PHE A 175 2.19 2.03 13.74
N ASN A 176 2.50 0.98 14.49
CA ASN A 176 2.77 1.09 15.92
C ASN A 176 3.96 2.00 16.23
N ASN A 177 5.02 1.93 15.43
CA ASN A 177 6.16 2.82 15.57
C ASN A 177 5.75 4.28 15.32
N ALA A 178 4.98 4.55 14.25
CA ALA A 178 4.46 5.88 13.98
C ALA A 178 3.60 6.46 15.13
N MET A 179 2.83 5.58 15.83
CA MET A 179 2.00 5.97 16.97
C MET A 179 2.79 6.27 18.24
N ASN A 180 3.90 5.59 18.45
CA ASN A 180 4.64 5.61 19.72
C ASN A 180 5.95 6.39 19.66
N THR A 181 6.40 6.80 18.49
CA THR A 181 7.63 7.60 18.35
C THR A 181 7.37 9.05 18.76
N SER A 182 8.23 9.58 19.61
CA SER A 182 8.18 10.97 20.05
C SER A 182 8.28 11.94 18.85
N PRO A 183 7.42 12.97 18.80
CA PRO A 183 7.46 13.96 17.73
C PRO A 183 8.66 14.92 17.80
N VAL A 184 9.37 14.93 18.93
CA VAL A 184 10.41 15.94 19.24
C VAL A 184 11.81 15.37 19.48
N GLU A 185 11.99 14.07 19.29
CA GLU A 185 13.26 13.42 19.62
C GLU A 185 14.31 13.59 18.51
N PHE A 186 13.91 13.42 17.27
CA PHE A 186 14.78 13.54 16.09
C PHE A 186 14.02 14.03 14.85
N PRO A 187 14.71 14.67 13.90
CA PRO A 187 14.10 15.06 12.63
C PRO A 187 13.92 13.84 11.72
N VAL A 188 13.13 14.00 10.65
CA VAL A 188 12.90 12.94 9.65
C VAL A 188 14.19 12.52 8.95
N TYR A 189 15.10 13.46 8.74
CA TYR A 189 16.44 13.25 8.16
C TYR A 189 17.35 14.38 8.55
N PHE A 190 18.65 14.14 8.52
CA PHE A 190 19.67 15.20 8.58
C PHE A 190 20.11 15.58 7.16
N PRO A 191 20.47 16.86 6.93
CA PRO A 191 21.01 17.28 5.64
C PRO A 191 22.33 16.57 5.37
N ASP A 192 22.62 16.34 4.08
CA ASP A 192 23.90 15.85 3.64
C ASP A 192 24.94 16.95 3.82
N ASP A 193 25.98 16.67 4.58
CA ASP A 193 27.16 17.54 4.76
C ASP A 193 28.27 17.26 3.73
N GLY A 194 28.04 16.32 2.81
CA GLY A 194 28.99 15.89 1.79
C GLY A 194 30.08 14.94 2.30
N GLU A 195 30.14 14.67 3.61
CA GLU A 195 31.14 13.81 4.23
C GLU A 195 30.51 12.52 4.80
N THR A 196 29.30 12.62 5.32
CA THR A 196 28.57 11.48 5.88
C THR A 196 27.34 11.16 5.04
N PRO A 197 27.20 9.92 4.54
CA PRO A 197 25.97 9.53 3.89
C PRO A 197 24.82 9.65 4.88
N TYR A 198 23.69 10.11 4.40
CA TYR A 198 22.46 10.35 5.20
C TYR A 198 22.19 9.26 6.21
N ILE A 199 21.97 9.65 7.46
CA ILE A 199 21.31 8.82 8.43
C ILE A 199 19.82 9.12 8.32
N LYS A 200 19.09 8.25 7.62
CA LYS A 200 17.64 8.23 7.67
C LYS A 200 17.19 7.12 8.60
N TRP A 201 16.33 7.48 9.48
CA TRP A 201 15.69 6.57 10.43
C TRP A 201 14.37 6.06 9.86
#